data_80d1e468386f3f0725858c3a85c67c2b
#
_entry.id   80d1e468386f3f0725858c3a85c67c2b
#
_cell.length_a   1.000
_cell.length_b   1.000
_cell.length_c   1.000
_cell.angle_alpha   90.00
_cell.angle_beta   90.00
_cell.angle_gamma   90.00
#
_symmetry.space_group_name_H-M   'P 1'
#
loop_
_entity.id
_entity.type
_entity.pdbx_description
1 polymer ?
#
loop_
_entity_poly.entity_id
_entity_poly.type
_entity_poly.pdbx_seq_one_letter_code
_entity_poly.pdbx_strand_id
1 'polypeptide(L)'
;KKVKTPKDSILFIFTKIEDMNNFGINFELSYRNMFKYIKKLNKPVTIKLHPNFLIVLDGYLKELINDLNATIINDNNNAEFYMSDYKYIITPIASNAFKVFSNIVDTTGYKLISLLDLVEFEDEMINKKLQQVFYTVNYNNHKSIIRPKISDLSS
;
A
#
# COMPACT_ATOMS: atom_id res chain seq x y z
N LYS A 1 -8.43 29.19 3.54
CA LYS A 1 -8.31 27.74 3.68
C LYS A 1 -6.83 27.35 3.88
N LYS A 2 -6.52 26.90 5.04
CA LYS A 2 -5.15 26.44 5.32
C LYS A 2 -4.86 25.18 4.50
N VAL A 3 -3.86 25.27 3.65
CA VAL A 3 -3.33 24.10 2.97
C VAL A 3 -2.48 23.35 3.99
N LYS A 4 -2.89 22.13 4.32
CA LYS A 4 -2.16 21.28 5.25
C LYS A 4 -0.91 20.76 4.56
N THR A 5 0.25 20.96 5.20
CA THR A 5 1.50 20.38 4.73
C THR A 5 1.61 18.97 5.32
N PRO A 6 1.63 17.90 4.52
CA PRO A 6 1.75 16.55 5.06
C PRO A 6 3.14 16.32 5.66
N LYS A 7 3.19 15.47 6.64
CA LYS A 7 4.46 15.02 7.25
C LYS A 7 5.24 14.19 6.25
N ASP A 8 6.56 14.32 6.27
CA ASP A 8 7.48 13.51 5.46
C ASP A 8 7.57 12.09 6.02
N SER A 9 6.47 11.37 5.96
CA SER A 9 6.30 10.05 6.54
C SER A 9 5.36 9.22 5.69
N ILE A 10 5.28 7.92 6.00
CA ILE A 10 4.56 6.93 5.22
C ILE A 10 3.30 6.49 5.95
N LEU A 11 2.17 6.48 5.25
CA LEU A 11 0.98 5.75 5.65
C LEU A 11 0.86 4.52 4.75
N PHE A 12 1.03 3.34 5.32
CA PHE A 12 0.84 2.08 4.61
C PHE A 12 -0.56 1.56 4.92
N ILE A 13 -1.44 1.64 3.92
CA ILE A 13 -2.82 1.12 4.03
C ILE A 13 -2.75 -0.37 3.74
N PHE A 14 -2.68 -1.18 4.80
CA PHE A 14 -2.38 -2.59 4.68
C PHE A 14 -3.64 -3.44 4.61
N THR A 15 -3.78 -4.18 3.52
CA THR A 15 -4.76 -5.25 3.37
C THR A 15 -4.01 -6.51 2.96
N LYS A 16 -4.50 -7.66 3.42
CA LYS A 16 -3.90 -8.94 3.03
C LYS A 16 -4.20 -9.24 1.57
N ILE A 17 -3.16 -9.49 0.79
CA ILE A 17 -3.33 -9.86 -0.62
C ILE A 17 -3.96 -11.25 -0.78
N GLU A 18 -3.87 -12.10 0.24
CA GLU A 18 -4.55 -13.41 0.27
C GLU A 18 -6.06 -13.28 0.12
N ASP A 19 -6.64 -12.18 0.60
CA ASP A 19 -8.08 -11.94 0.56
C ASP A 19 -8.59 -11.56 -0.84
N MET A 20 -7.71 -11.43 -1.81
CA MET A 20 -8.05 -11.02 -3.18
C MET A 20 -8.21 -12.19 -4.14
N ASN A 21 -8.52 -13.39 -3.64
CA ASN A 21 -8.79 -14.60 -4.42
C ASN A 21 -7.59 -15.10 -5.23
N ASN A 22 -6.60 -15.69 -4.55
CA ASN A 22 -5.27 -15.82 -5.12
C ASN A 22 -4.70 -17.22 -5.09
N PHE A 23 -4.95 -17.99 -6.14
CA PHE A 23 -4.10 -19.13 -6.44
C PHE A 23 -2.91 -18.64 -7.29
N GLY A 24 -1.70 -19.08 -6.97
CA GLY A 24 -0.53 -18.79 -7.78
C GLY A 24 0.23 -17.51 -7.42
N ILE A 25 0.02 -16.96 -6.23
CA ILE A 25 0.86 -15.88 -5.68
C ILE A 25 1.75 -16.45 -4.57
N ASN A 26 3.02 -16.11 -4.61
CA ASN A 26 3.92 -16.35 -3.47
C ASN A 26 3.75 -15.20 -2.48
N PHE A 27 2.90 -15.41 -1.47
CA PHE A 27 2.55 -14.36 -0.51
C PHE A 27 3.75 -13.89 0.31
N GLU A 28 4.52 -14.81 0.85
CA GLU A 28 5.67 -14.44 1.68
C GLU A 28 6.68 -13.60 0.90
N LEU A 29 7.05 -14.03 -0.31
CA LEU A 29 7.99 -13.29 -1.12
C LEU A 29 7.42 -11.93 -1.54
N SER A 30 6.14 -11.87 -1.88
CA SER A 30 5.47 -10.62 -2.24
C SER A 30 5.53 -9.61 -1.09
N TYR A 31 5.19 -10.04 0.12
CA TYR A 31 5.26 -9.16 1.28
C TYR A 31 6.69 -8.76 1.60
N ARG A 32 7.65 -9.67 1.49
CA ARG A 32 9.06 -9.33 1.72
C ARG A 32 9.54 -8.26 0.74
N ASN A 33 9.15 -8.36 -0.52
CA ASN A 33 9.45 -7.35 -1.52
C ASN A 33 8.82 -5.99 -1.15
N MET A 34 7.56 -6.00 -0.76
CA MET A 34 6.82 -4.79 -0.39
C MET A 34 7.46 -4.09 0.81
N PHE A 35 7.75 -4.84 1.86
CA PHE A 35 8.34 -4.29 3.09
C PHE A 35 9.77 -3.82 2.85
N LYS A 36 10.53 -4.51 1.99
CA LYS A 36 11.87 -4.08 1.60
C LYS A 36 11.82 -2.72 0.90
N TYR A 37 10.86 -2.52 0.00
CA TYR A 37 10.69 -1.24 -0.68
C TYR A 37 10.38 -0.12 0.33
N ILE A 38 9.43 -0.36 1.23
CA ILE A 38 9.04 0.61 2.26
C ILE A 38 10.24 0.98 3.13
N LYS A 39 11.01 -0.01 3.57
CA LYS A 39 12.21 0.21 4.38
C LYS A 39 13.24 1.07 3.64
N LYS A 40 13.40 0.88 2.33
CA LYS A 40 14.33 1.66 1.51
C LYS A 40 13.98 3.14 1.44
N LEU A 41 12.72 3.50 1.61
CA LEU A 41 12.31 4.91 1.63
C LEU A 41 12.86 5.64 2.84
N ASN A 42 13.22 4.93 3.90
CA ASN A 42 13.87 5.44 5.10
C ASN A 42 13.09 6.61 5.73
N LYS A 43 11.79 6.44 5.87
CA LYS A 43 10.88 7.41 6.49
C LYS A 43 10.13 6.73 7.63
N PRO A 44 9.64 7.51 8.62
CA PRO A 44 8.75 6.93 9.63
C PRO A 44 7.53 6.29 8.98
N VAL A 45 7.13 5.11 9.47
CA VAL A 45 6.04 4.32 8.90
C VAL A 45 4.90 4.20 9.90
N THR A 46 3.70 4.50 9.43
CA THR A 46 2.45 4.18 10.13
C THR A 46 1.68 3.19 9.27
N ILE A 47 1.23 2.08 9.86
CA ILE A 47 0.42 1.08 9.17
C ILE A 47 -1.02 1.25 9.63
N LYS A 48 -1.92 1.47 8.66
CA LYS A 48 -3.36 1.52 8.91
C LYS A 48 -3.95 0.18 8.50
N LEU A 49 -4.51 -0.54 9.47
CA LEU A 49 -5.20 -1.80 9.21
C LEU A 49 -6.62 -1.54 8.73
N HIS A 50 -7.12 -2.40 7.84
CA HIS A 50 -8.48 -2.28 7.34
C HIS A 50 -9.50 -2.46 8.50
N PRO A 51 -10.55 -1.61 8.60
CA PRO A 51 -11.47 -1.66 9.74
C PRO A 51 -12.15 -3.00 9.96
N ASN A 52 -12.40 -3.74 8.88
CA ASN A 52 -13.13 -5.02 8.92
C ASN A 52 -12.23 -6.23 9.08
N PHE A 53 -10.92 -6.03 9.24
CA PHE A 53 -9.98 -7.13 9.36
C PHE A 53 -9.30 -7.17 10.72
N LEU A 54 -9.56 -8.28 11.44
CA LEU A 54 -8.67 -8.72 12.50
C LEU A 54 -7.49 -9.41 11.80
N ILE A 55 -6.45 -8.65 11.52
CA ILE A 55 -5.23 -9.23 11.01
C ILE A 55 -4.53 -9.87 12.19
N VAL A 56 -4.53 -11.21 12.20
CA VAL A 56 -3.66 -11.95 13.11
C VAL A 56 -2.25 -11.80 12.58
N LEU A 57 -1.50 -10.90 13.19
CA LEU A 57 -0.11 -10.65 12.83
C LEU A 57 0.75 -11.72 13.51
N ASP A 58 0.97 -12.82 12.83
CA ASP A 58 1.84 -13.90 13.32
C ASP A 58 2.91 -14.23 12.27
N GLY A 59 3.88 -15.05 12.67
CA GLY A 59 4.93 -15.53 11.79
C GLY A 59 5.77 -14.41 11.18
N TYR A 60 6.13 -14.60 9.91
CA TYR A 60 7.03 -13.69 9.19
C TYR A 60 6.45 -12.28 9.02
N LEU A 61 5.14 -12.15 8.94
CA LEU A 61 4.50 -10.86 8.74
C LEU A 61 4.68 -9.96 9.96
N LYS A 62 4.57 -10.54 11.15
CA LYS A 62 4.86 -9.84 12.40
C LYS A 62 6.30 -9.36 12.45
N GLU A 63 7.25 -10.22 12.01
CA GLU A 63 8.66 -9.85 11.96
C GLU A 63 8.92 -8.71 10.99
N LEU A 64 8.30 -8.75 9.81
CA LEU A 64 8.44 -7.68 8.82
C LEU A 64 7.93 -6.34 9.36
N ILE A 65 6.79 -6.35 10.04
CA ILE A 65 6.22 -5.14 10.65
C ILE A 65 7.13 -4.61 11.76
N ASN A 66 7.62 -5.50 12.63
CA ASN A 66 8.54 -5.11 13.69
C ASN A 66 9.83 -4.51 13.15
N ASP A 67 10.34 -5.05 12.03
CA ASP A 67 11.57 -4.57 11.40
C ASP A 67 11.42 -3.14 10.85
N LEU A 68 10.21 -2.75 10.48
CA LEU A 68 9.93 -1.37 10.05
C LEU A 68 9.87 -0.39 11.23
N ASN A 69 9.74 -0.88 12.44
CA ASN A 69 9.50 -0.06 13.63
C ASN A 69 8.27 0.85 13.45
N ALA A 70 7.21 0.29 12.85
CA ALA A 70 6.02 1.05 12.45
C ALA A 70 5.08 1.29 13.63
N THR A 71 4.39 2.43 13.58
CA THR A 71 3.22 2.68 14.42
C THR A 71 2.01 2.05 13.76
N ILE A 72 1.17 1.36 14.54
CA ILE A 72 -0.01 0.68 14.00
C ILE A 72 -1.27 1.41 14.43
N ILE A 73 -2.11 1.76 13.46
CA ILE A 73 -3.46 2.27 13.70
C ILE A 73 -4.44 1.12 13.49
N ASN A 74 -5.13 0.74 14.56
CA ASN A 74 -6.11 -0.33 14.55
C ASN A 74 -7.43 0.19 15.13
N ASP A 75 -8.14 0.98 14.35
CA ASP A 75 -9.42 1.55 14.72
C ASP A 75 -10.45 1.33 13.60
N ASN A 76 -11.66 1.84 13.79
CA ASN A 76 -12.76 1.67 12.83
C ASN A 76 -12.84 2.79 11.80
N ASN A 77 -11.93 3.76 11.83
CA ASN A 77 -11.91 4.82 10.83
C ASN A 77 -11.39 4.32 9.49
N ASN A 78 -11.93 4.85 8.42
CA ASN A 78 -11.40 4.57 7.08
C ASN A 78 -10.05 5.24 6.90
N ALA A 79 -9.25 4.71 5.96
CA ALA A 79 -7.91 5.23 5.69
C ALA A 79 -7.93 6.71 5.31
N GLU A 80 -8.97 7.16 4.60
CA GLU A 80 -9.11 8.54 4.16
C GLU A 80 -9.06 9.53 5.33
N PHE A 81 -9.45 9.10 6.52
CA PHE A 81 -9.40 9.92 7.73
C PHE A 81 -7.97 10.38 8.05
N TYR A 82 -6.98 9.57 7.69
CA TYR A 82 -5.57 9.81 8.03
C TYR A 82 -4.72 10.32 6.87
N MET A 83 -5.16 10.11 5.62
CA MET A 83 -4.30 10.24 4.45
C MET A 83 -3.67 11.62 4.28
N SER A 84 -4.41 12.67 4.61
CA SER A 84 -3.90 14.05 4.44
C SER A 84 -2.71 14.40 5.33
N ASP A 85 -2.43 13.58 6.36
CA ASP A 85 -1.32 13.82 7.29
C ASP A 85 0.01 13.27 6.79
N TYR A 86 0.01 12.44 5.75
CA TYR A 86 1.19 11.71 5.29
C TYR A 86 1.52 12.04 3.84
N LYS A 87 2.79 12.30 3.57
CA LYS A 87 3.24 12.60 2.21
C LYS A 87 3.24 11.36 1.32
N TYR A 88 3.63 10.20 1.87
CA TYR A 88 3.71 8.94 1.14
C TYR A 88 2.55 8.07 1.56
N ILE A 89 1.72 7.68 0.61
CA ILE A 89 0.55 6.83 0.87
C ILE A 89 0.68 5.59 0.01
N ILE A 90 0.80 4.42 0.66
CA ILE A 90 1.15 3.16 0.00
C ILE A 90 0.05 2.14 0.23
N THR A 91 -0.30 1.40 -0.81
CA THR A 91 -1.21 0.26 -0.76
C THR A 91 -0.55 -0.95 -1.44
N PRO A 92 -0.89 -2.19 -1.03
CA PRO A 92 -0.32 -3.38 -1.68
C PRO A 92 -0.68 -3.50 -3.16
N ILE A 93 -1.93 -3.31 -3.56
CA ILE A 93 -2.34 -3.45 -4.96
C ILE A 93 -3.15 -2.24 -5.40
N ALA A 94 -4.37 -2.08 -4.90
CA ALA A 94 -5.26 -0.99 -5.26
C ALA A 94 -6.10 -0.59 -4.05
N SER A 95 -6.57 0.64 -4.03
CA SER A 95 -7.38 1.11 -2.92
C SER A 95 -8.42 2.12 -3.39
N ASN A 96 -9.66 1.90 -2.97
CA ASN A 96 -10.72 2.91 -3.12
C ASN A 96 -10.37 4.19 -2.37
N ALA A 97 -9.56 4.10 -1.32
CA ALA A 97 -9.11 5.26 -0.58
C ALA A 97 -8.35 6.25 -1.47
N PHE A 98 -7.55 5.76 -2.41
CA PHE A 98 -6.84 6.61 -3.37
C PHE A 98 -7.83 7.41 -4.24
N LYS A 99 -8.89 6.75 -4.69
CA LYS A 99 -9.93 7.40 -5.50
C LYS A 99 -10.65 8.49 -4.69
N VAL A 100 -11.08 8.15 -3.49
CA VAL A 100 -11.78 9.11 -2.61
C VAL A 100 -10.87 10.30 -2.29
N PHE A 101 -9.63 10.03 -1.93
CA PHE A 101 -8.65 11.06 -1.58
C PHE A 101 -8.39 12.01 -2.75
N SER A 102 -8.20 11.45 -3.95
CA SER A 102 -7.94 12.24 -5.16
C SER A 102 -9.11 13.15 -5.53
N ASN A 103 -10.34 12.79 -5.15
CA ASN A 103 -11.53 13.60 -5.40
C ASN A 103 -11.70 14.76 -4.41
N ILE A 104 -11.07 14.65 -3.23
CA ILE A 104 -11.26 15.62 -2.13
C ILE A 104 -10.08 16.59 -2.05
N VAL A 105 -8.88 16.12 -2.36
CA VAL A 105 -7.62 16.83 -2.10
C VAL A 105 -6.82 16.97 -3.39
N ASP A 106 -6.15 18.13 -3.54
CA ASP A 106 -5.10 18.26 -4.55
C ASP A 106 -3.93 17.36 -4.16
N THR A 107 -3.66 16.33 -4.95
CA THR A 107 -2.66 15.32 -4.64
C THR A 107 -1.23 15.70 -5.03
N THR A 108 -1.02 16.94 -5.53
CA THR A 108 0.30 17.40 -5.98
C THR A 108 1.38 17.28 -4.91
N GLY A 109 1.04 17.51 -3.64
CA GLY A 109 1.98 17.41 -2.52
C GLY A 109 2.12 16.00 -1.94
N TYR A 110 1.52 15.00 -2.56
CA TYR A 110 1.47 13.63 -2.06
C TYR A 110 2.07 12.65 -3.06
N LYS A 111 2.54 11.51 -2.57
CA LYS A 111 3.00 10.40 -3.41
C LYS A 111 2.12 9.19 -3.12
N LEU A 112 1.24 8.88 -4.07
CA LEU A 112 0.39 7.69 -4.03
C LEU A 112 1.14 6.53 -4.68
N ILE A 113 1.30 5.44 -3.96
CA ILE A 113 2.17 4.33 -4.38
C ILE A 113 1.40 3.02 -4.29
N SER A 114 1.39 2.26 -5.39
CA SER A 114 0.90 0.88 -5.43
C SER A 114 2.08 -0.07 -5.56
N LEU A 115 2.09 -1.11 -4.72
CA LEU A 115 3.15 -2.12 -4.71
C LEU A 115 2.80 -3.32 -5.59
N LEU A 116 1.84 -3.15 -6.49
CA LEU A 116 1.34 -4.20 -7.38
C LEU A 116 2.47 -4.93 -8.12
N ASP A 117 3.46 -4.19 -8.62
CA ASP A 117 4.54 -4.76 -9.44
C ASP A 117 5.60 -5.49 -8.59
N LEU A 118 5.45 -5.49 -7.27
CA LEU A 118 6.32 -6.25 -6.36
C LEU A 118 5.73 -7.61 -5.97
N VAL A 119 4.51 -7.91 -6.45
CA VAL A 119 3.87 -9.21 -6.23
C VAL A 119 4.58 -10.27 -7.06
N GLU A 120 4.92 -11.40 -6.42
CA GLU A 120 5.50 -12.56 -7.09
C GLU A 120 4.40 -13.57 -7.37
N PHE A 121 4.17 -13.85 -8.65
CA PHE A 121 3.13 -14.78 -9.11
C PHE A 121 3.75 -15.86 -10.00
N GLU A 122 3.13 -17.03 -9.99
CA GLU A 122 3.58 -18.20 -10.76
C GLU A 122 2.93 -18.26 -12.14
N ASP A 123 1.81 -17.55 -12.32
CA ASP A 123 0.99 -17.60 -13.52
C ASP A 123 0.71 -16.18 -14.02
N GLU A 124 1.02 -15.93 -15.29
CA GLU A 124 0.79 -14.63 -15.92
C GLU A 124 -0.69 -14.24 -15.93
N MET A 125 -1.60 -15.23 -15.91
CA MET A 125 -3.03 -14.97 -15.82
C MET A 125 -3.40 -14.27 -14.51
N ILE A 126 -2.73 -14.61 -13.43
CA ILE A 126 -2.90 -13.94 -12.12
C ILE A 126 -2.44 -12.48 -12.22
N ASN A 127 -1.29 -12.25 -12.87
CA ASN A 127 -0.80 -10.89 -13.09
C ASN A 127 -1.84 -10.06 -13.85
N LYS A 128 -2.41 -10.59 -14.92
CA LYS A 128 -3.44 -9.88 -15.70
C LYS A 128 -4.65 -9.53 -14.86
N LYS A 129 -5.09 -10.43 -13.99
CA LYS A 129 -6.21 -10.17 -13.08
C LYS A 129 -5.89 -9.04 -12.11
N LEU A 130 -4.69 -9.04 -11.51
CA LEU A 130 -4.26 -8.01 -10.59
C LEU A 130 -4.16 -6.65 -11.29
N GLN A 131 -3.60 -6.62 -12.49
CA GLN A 131 -3.56 -5.40 -13.31
C GLN A 131 -4.96 -4.87 -13.58
N GLN A 132 -5.89 -5.75 -13.92
CA GLN A 132 -7.27 -5.38 -14.18
C GLN A 132 -7.95 -4.82 -12.93
N VAL A 133 -7.74 -5.43 -11.77
CA VAL A 133 -8.25 -4.92 -10.49
C VAL A 133 -7.73 -3.50 -10.24
N PHE A 134 -6.44 -3.29 -10.43
CA PHE A 134 -5.83 -1.98 -10.25
C PHE A 134 -6.48 -0.92 -11.16
N TYR A 135 -6.59 -1.21 -12.45
CA TYR A 135 -7.17 -0.27 -13.40
C TYR A 135 -8.67 -0.04 -13.17
N THR A 136 -9.40 -1.04 -12.68
CA THR A 136 -10.82 -0.88 -12.36
C THR A 136 -11.03 0.02 -11.16
N VAL A 137 -10.27 -0.21 -10.09
CA VAL A 137 -10.39 0.56 -8.85
C VAL A 137 -9.86 1.99 -9.02
N ASN A 138 -8.75 2.14 -9.76
CA ASN A 138 -8.06 3.42 -9.90
C ASN A 138 -8.08 3.95 -11.33
N TYR A 139 -9.19 3.75 -12.05
CA TYR A 139 -9.32 4.13 -13.45
C TYR A 139 -8.99 5.60 -13.71
N ASN A 140 -9.51 6.51 -12.89
CA ASN A 140 -9.35 7.94 -13.12
C ASN A 140 -8.00 8.50 -12.65
N ASN A 141 -7.30 7.78 -11.79
CA ASN A 141 -6.08 8.29 -11.16
C ASN A 141 -4.86 7.39 -11.31
N HIS A 142 -4.96 6.30 -12.11
CA HIS A 142 -3.86 5.32 -12.22
C HIS A 142 -2.55 5.94 -12.71
N LYS A 143 -2.63 6.96 -13.57
CA LYS A 143 -1.42 7.62 -14.12
C LYS A 143 -0.66 8.42 -13.08
N SER A 144 -1.32 8.85 -12.00
CA SER A 144 -0.70 9.60 -10.91
C SER A 144 -0.11 8.68 -9.84
N ILE A 145 -0.36 7.37 -9.93
CA ILE A 145 0.09 6.41 -8.93
C ILE A 145 1.46 5.87 -9.33
N ILE A 146 2.40 5.96 -8.39
CA ILE A 146 3.76 5.44 -8.55
C ILE A 146 3.69 3.91 -8.34
N ARG A 147 4.35 3.17 -9.24
CA ARG A 147 4.38 1.71 -9.21
C ARG A 147 5.84 1.24 -9.25
N PRO A 148 6.47 1.05 -8.06
CA PRO A 148 7.83 0.55 -8.03
C PRO A 148 7.91 -0.88 -8.55
N LYS A 149 9.07 -1.25 -9.09
CA LYS A 149 9.34 -2.56 -9.71
C LYS A 149 10.38 -3.31 -8.90
N ILE A 150 10.51 -4.60 -9.17
CA ILE A 150 11.51 -5.46 -8.51
C ILE A 150 12.92 -4.88 -8.64
N SER A 151 13.24 -4.30 -9.81
CA SER A 151 14.55 -3.66 -10.02
C SER A 151 14.81 -2.49 -9.05
N ASP A 152 13.78 -1.86 -8.52
CA ASP A 152 13.92 -0.78 -7.54
C ASP A 152 14.35 -1.27 -6.16
N LEU A 153 14.32 -2.59 -5.93
CA LEU A 153 14.75 -3.19 -4.66
C LEU A 153 16.26 -3.37 -4.58
N SER A 154 16.95 -3.31 -5.71
CA SER A 154 18.42 -3.37 -5.77
C SER A 154 18.99 -2.05 -5.29
N SER A 155 19.92 -2.12 -4.37
CA SER A 155 20.58 -0.93 -3.83
C SER A 155 21.75 -0.50 -4.70
#